data_0ab8238e2642f6e2018bc1b70ed8a424
#
_entry.id   0ab8238e2642f6e2018bc1b70ed8a424
#
_cell.length_a   1.000
_cell.length_b   1.000
_cell.length_c   1.000
_cell.angle_alpha   90.00
_cell.angle_beta   90.00
_cell.angle_gamma   90.00
#
_symmetry.space_group_name_H-M   'P 1'
#
loop_
_entity.id
_entity.type
_entity.pdbx_description
1 polymer ?
#
loop_
_entity_poly.entity_id
_entity_poly.type
_entity_poly.pdbx_seq_one_letter_code
_entity_poly.pdbx_strand_id
1 'polypeptide(L)'
;QIDDLPKRLRAIIRCTDAGGELIRKSLGFLFAYSASKIPEITRDLFGIDMAMKNGFAWELGPFEYWDALGLETGLELIQESGYKAPDWVMRMKESGLQSFYSTQNGKPQFLDSSELTYRDLPGQDDIVVLNLQGSEKAVYKNAESVLHDLGDGVLCLEFTSKYNAIGEGILTGIQESIRIAEDQGWSGLVIGNNAQNFTVGANLMLIVMM
;
A
#
# COMPACT_ATOMS: atom_id res chain seq x y z
N GLN A 1 18.53 -7.60 -9.60
CA GLN A 1 17.53 -7.79 -8.54
C GLN A 1 16.48 -6.69 -8.67
N ILE A 2 15.19 -7.02 -8.53
CA ILE A 2 14.06 -6.08 -8.57
C ILE A 2 13.49 -6.05 -7.15
N ASP A 3 13.68 -4.95 -6.43
CA ASP A 3 13.25 -4.82 -5.04
C ASP A 3 11.74 -4.52 -4.94
N ASP A 4 11.20 -3.75 -5.87
CA ASP A 4 9.77 -3.44 -5.97
C ASP A 4 8.96 -4.69 -6.32
N LEU A 5 8.09 -5.15 -5.41
CA LEU A 5 7.34 -6.39 -5.57
C LEU A 5 6.39 -6.37 -6.78
N PRO A 6 5.57 -5.34 -7.03
CA PRO A 6 4.74 -5.25 -8.22
C PRO A 6 5.54 -5.36 -9.53
N LYS A 7 6.69 -4.69 -9.62
CA LYS A 7 7.56 -4.79 -10.80
C LYS A 7 8.16 -6.18 -10.94
N ARG A 8 8.56 -6.80 -9.83
CA ARG A 8 9.09 -8.18 -9.79
C ARG A 8 8.04 -9.18 -10.27
N LEU A 9 6.79 -9.07 -9.81
CA LEU A 9 5.68 -9.91 -10.25
C LEU A 9 5.44 -9.80 -11.76
N ARG A 10 5.34 -8.57 -12.28
CA ARG A 10 5.17 -8.34 -13.73
C ARG A 10 6.33 -8.88 -14.57
N ALA A 11 7.55 -8.91 -14.03
CA ALA A 11 8.69 -9.48 -14.70
C ALA A 11 8.63 -11.01 -14.73
N ILE A 12 8.32 -11.66 -13.58
CA ILE A 12 8.37 -13.11 -13.44
C ILE A 12 7.25 -13.82 -14.22
N ILE A 13 6.05 -13.23 -14.30
CA ILE A 13 4.96 -13.83 -15.10
C ILE A 13 5.23 -13.82 -16.61
N ARG A 14 6.20 -13.02 -17.07
CA ARG A 14 6.65 -12.96 -18.48
C ARG A 14 7.71 -14.01 -18.80
N CYS A 15 8.28 -14.67 -17.78
CA CYS A 15 9.27 -15.72 -18.01
C CYS A 15 8.61 -16.94 -18.68
N THR A 16 9.27 -17.50 -19.67
CA THR A 16 8.77 -18.64 -20.47
C THR A 16 9.34 -19.98 -20.00
N ASP A 17 10.18 -19.98 -18.98
CA ASP A 17 10.74 -21.15 -18.37
C ASP A 17 9.77 -21.87 -17.41
N ALA A 18 10.16 -23.03 -16.91
CA ALA A 18 9.36 -23.82 -15.98
C ALA A 18 9.03 -23.05 -14.67
N GLY A 19 9.92 -22.15 -14.23
CA GLY A 19 9.69 -21.30 -13.07
C GLY A 19 8.58 -20.28 -13.31
N GLY A 20 8.61 -19.59 -14.47
CA GLY A 20 7.57 -18.68 -14.88
C GLY A 20 6.21 -19.37 -15.04
N GLU A 21 6.19 -20.57 -15.66
CA GLU A 21 4.96 -21.37 -15.77
C GLU A 21 4.39 -21.76 -14.38
N LEU A 22 5.23 -22.21 -13.47
CA LEU A 22 4.81 -22.55 -12.10
C LEU A 22 4.18 -21.35 -11.41
N ILE A 23 4.83 -20.18 -11.48
CA ILE A 23 4.32 -18.96 -10.85
C ILE A 23 2.98 -18.53 -11.46
N ARG A 24 2.84 -18.53 -12.80
CA ARG A 24 1.56 -18.19 -13.45
C ARG A 24 0.43 -19.10 -12.99
N LYS A 25 0.65 -20.41 -13.01
CA LYS A 25 -0.36 -21.41 -12.55
C LYS A 25 -0.68 -21.22 -11.07
N SER A 26 0.31 -20.97 -10.22
CA SER A 26 0.10 -20.76 -8.79
C SER A 26 -0.70 -19.49 -8.51
N LEU A 27 -0.40 -18.40 -9.21
CA LEU A 27 -1.14 -17.14 -9.07
C LEU A 27 -2.59 -17.28 -9.61
N GLY A 28 -2.77 -17.92 -10.75
CA GLY A 28 -4.11 -18.18 -11.30
C GLY A 28 -4.99 -19.02 -10.36
N PHE A 29 -4.42 -20.08 -9.77
CA PHE A 29 -5.08 -20.84 -8.72
C PHE A 29 -5.41 -19.98 -7.50
N LEU A 30 -4.43 -19.21 -7.00
CA LEU A 30 -4.60 -18.35 -5.84
C LEU A 30 -5.76 -17.36 -6.05
N PHE A 31 -5.81 -16.68 -7.19
CA PHE A 31 -6.85 -15.71 -7.50
C PHE A 31 -8.23 -16.37 -7.61
N ALA A 32 -8.34 -17.46 -8.37
CA ALA A 32 -9.59 -18.19 -8.51
C ALA A 32 -10.10 -18.72 -7.16
N TYR A 33 -9.22 -19.33 -6.38
CA TYR A 33 -9.57 -19.90 -5.07
C TYR A 33 -10.00 -18.81 -4.09
N SER A 34 -9.19 -17.75 -3.92
CA SER A 34 -9.51 -16.66 -3.00
C SER A 34 -10.84 -16.00 -3.34
N ALA A 35 -11.06 -15.69 -4.62
CA ALA A 35 -12.31 -15.09 -5.06
C ALA A 35 -13.53 -16.03 -4.91
N SER A 36 -13.35 -17.35 -5.06
CA SER A 36 -14.42 -18.33 -4.86
C SER A 36 -14.84 -18.49 -3.40
N LYS A 37 -13.99 -18.06 -2.45
CA LYS A 37 -14.28 -18.12 -1.02
C LYS A 37 -15.10 -16.96 -0.48
N ILE A 38 -15.49 -16.05 -1.33
CA ILE A 38 -16.48 -15.02 -1.04
C ILE A 38 -17.83 -15.46 -1.62
N PRO A 39 -18.92 -15.58 -0.81
CA PRO A 39 -19.04 -15.22 0.62
C PRO A 39 -18.88 -16.41 1.60
N GLU A 40 -18.31 -17.54 1.18
CA GLU A 40 -18.24 -18.77 2.00
C GLU A 40 -17.50 -18.57 3.34
N ILE A 41 -16.30 -17.98 3.29
CA ILE A 41 -15.43 -17.79 4.46
C ILE A 41 -15.59 -16.37 5.03
N THR A 42 -15.66 -15.38 4.16
CA THR A 42 -15.83 -13.96 4.52
C THR A 42 -16.72 -13.28 3.50
N ARG A 43 -17.33 -12.16 3.89
CA ARG A 43 -18.16 -11.36 2.99
C ARG A 43 -17.38 -10.34 2.17
N ASP A 44 -16.13 -10.09 2.52
CA ASP A 44 -15.29 -9.10 1.88
C ASP A 44 -13.92 -9.67 1.50
N LEU A 45 -13.35 -9.09 0.45
CA LEU A 45 -12.02 -9.45 -0.05
C LEU A 45 -10.88 -8.98 0.87
N PHE A 46 -11.11 -7.87 1.58
CA PHE A 46 -10.16 -7.30 2.52
C PHE A 46 -9.81 -8.28 3.66
N GLY A 47 -10.82 -8.99 4.20
CA GLY A 47 -10.62 -9.99 5.22
C GLY A 47 -9.70 -11.14 4.79
N ILE A 48 -9.78 -11.57 3.51
CA ILE A 48 -8.87 -12.59 2.94
C ILE A 48 -7.45 -12.05 2.86
N ASP A 49 -7.26 -10.85 2.32
CA ASP A 49 -5.94 -10.24 2.18
C ASP A 49 -5.28 -10.03 3.55
N MET A 50 -6.02 -9.53 4.53
CA MET A 50 -5.52 -9.34 5.90
C MET A 50 -5.19 -10.66 6.59
N ALA A 51 -5.95 -11.73 6.36
CA ALA A 51 -5.64 -13.05 6.90
C ALA A 51 -4.30 -13.59 6.36
N MET A 52 -4.02 -13.41 5.07
CA MET A 52 -2.75 -13.82 4.47
C MET A 52 -1.58 -12.96 4.94
N LYS A 53 -1.77 -11.65 5.03
CA LYS A 53 -0.73 -10.72 5.51
C LYS A 53 -0.39 -10.96 6.98
N ASN A 54 -1.39 -11.09 7.84
CA ASN A 54 -1.19 -11.24 9.29
C ASN A 54 -0.85 -12.70 9.69
N GLY A 55 -1.43 -13.68 9.01
CA GLY A 55 -1.23 -15.09 9.34
C GLY A 55 0.04 -15.72 8.75
N PHE A 56 0.45 -15.25 7.57
CA PHE A 56 1.58 -15.82 6.82
C PHE A 56 2.67 -14.81 6.49
N ALA A 57 2.59 -13.60 7.03
CA ALA A 57 3.53 -12.51 6.80
C ALA A 57 3.73 -12.18 5.31
N TRP A 58 2.68 -12.30 4.51
CA TRP A 58 2.72 -11.89 3.12
C TRP A 58 2.82 -10.37 3.00
N GLU A 59 3.59 -9.90 2.03
CA GLU A 59 3.74 -8.47 1.76
C GLU A 59 2.46 -7.89 1.12
N LEU A 60 1.80 -8.67 0.25
CA LEU A 60 0.51 -8.36 -0.36
C LEU A 60 -0.45 -9.53 -0.17
N GLY A 61 -1.74 -9.26 0.00
CA GLY A 61 -2.77 -10.28 -0.03
C GLY A 61 -3.14 -10.70 -1.47
N PRO A 62 -3.95 -11.76 -1.65
CA PRO A 62 -4.32 -12.27 -2.97
C PRO A 62 -4.93 -11.22 -3.92
N PHE A 63 -5.81 -10.36 -3.44
CA PHE A 63 -6.44 -9.33 -4.26
C PHE A 63 -5.51 -8.14 -4.50
N GLU A 64 -4.64 -7.81 -3.54
CA GLU A 64 -3.58 -6.83 -3.75
C GLU A 64 -2.56 -7.32 -4.80
N TYR A 65 -2.21 -8.63 -4.82
CA TYR A 65 -1.41 -9.23 -5.90
C TYR A 65 -2.11 -9.11 -7.24
N TRP A 66 -3.41 -9.35 -7.28
CA TRP A 66 -4.18 -9.27 -8.51
C TRP A 66 -4.22 -7.84 -9.04
N ASP A 67 -4.47 -6.84 -8.19
CA ASP A 67 -4.42 -5.42 -8.57
C ASP A 67 -3.02 -5.00 -9.06
N ALA A 68 -1.95 -5.51 -8.45
CA ALA A 68 -0.58 -5.23 -8.90
C ALA A 68 -0.29 -5.72 -10.32
N LEU A 69 -0.99 -6.78 -10.77
CA LEU A 69 -0.88 -7.32 -12.13
C LEU A 69 -1.93 -6.72 -13.09
N GLY A 70 -3.06 -6.30 -12.56
CA GLY A 70 -4.23 -5.83 -13.28
C GLY A 70 -5.29 -6.92 -13.50
N LEU A 71 -6.56 -6.51 -13.54
CA LEU A 71 -7.72 -7.42 -13.59
C LEU A 71 -7.63 -8.40 -14.77
N GLU A 72 -7.38 -7.91 -15.98
CA GLU A 72 -7.32 -8.73 -17.20
C GLU A 72 -6.20 -9.78 -17.12
N THR A 73 -5.02 -9.37 -16.70
CA THR A 73 -3.88 -10.30 -16.54
C THR A 73 -4.22 -11.41 -15.54
N GLY A 74 -4.86 -11.07 -14.41
CA GLY A 74 -5.28 -12.08 -13.45
C GLY A 74 -6.34 -13.04 -14.00
N LEU A 75 -7.28 -12.57 -14.81
CA LEU A 75 -8.27 -13.42 -15.49
C LEU A 75 -7.59 -14.38 -16.50
N GLU A 76 -6.59 -13.89 -17.26
CA GLU A 76 -5.78 -14.73 -18.15
C GLU A 76 -5.04 -15.83 -17.38
N LEU A 77 -4.43 -15.49 -16.24
CA LEU A 77 -3.74 -16.44 -15.36
C LEU A 77 -4.68 -17.51 -14.80
N ILE A 78 -5.89 -17.11 -14.39
CA ILE A 78 -6.95 -18.04 -13.95
C ILE A 78 -7.28 -19.05 -15.06
N GLN A 79 -7.50 -18.54 -16.27
CA GLN A 79 -7.81 -19.37 -17.43
C GLN A 79 -6.64 -20.30 -17.80
N GLU A 80 -5.41 -19.80 -17.82
CA GLU A 80 -4.19 -20.61 -18.06
C GLU A 80 -4.03 -21.73 -17.04
N SER A 81 -4.47 -21.49 -15.80
CA SER A 81 -4.43 -22.49 -14.71
C SER A 81 -5.52 -23.54 -14.78
N GLY A 82 -6.47 -23.42 -15.72
CA GLY A 82 -7.62 -24.33 -15.88
C GLY A 82 -8.79 -24.07 -14.92
N TYR A 83 -8.79 -22.93 -14.23
CA TYR A 83 -9.86 -22.51 -13.33
C TYR A 83 -10.80 -21.51 -13.99
N LYS A 84 -11.88 -21.15 -13.29
CA LYS A 84 -12.82 -20.12 -13.69
C LYS A 84 -12.92 -19.07 -12.61
N ALA A 85 -12.96 -17.81 -13.02
CA ALA A 85 -13.29 -16.72 -12.12
C ALA A 85 -14.75 -16.81 -11.66
N PRO A 86 -15.08 -16.50 -10.39
CA PRO A 86 -16.46 -16.45 -9.92
C PRO A 86 -17.28 -15.36 -10.64
N ASP A 87 -18.58 -15.53 -10.67
CA ASP A 87 -19.51 -14.64 -11.38
C ASP A 87 -19.40 -13.18 -10.92
N TRP A 88 -19.13 -12.94 -9.65
CA TRP A 88 -19.01 -11.58 -9.14
C TRP A 88 -17.78 -10.83 -9.73
N VAL A 89 -16.68 -11.54 -10.01
CA VAL A 89 -15.50 -10.95 -10.69
C VAL A 89 -15.85 -10.66 -12.16
N MET A 90 -16.61 -11.53 -12.81
CA MET A 90 -17.05 -11.27 -14.20
C MET A 90 -18.00 -10.07 -14.26
N ARG A 91 -18.93 -9.95 -13.32
CA ARG A 91 -19.80 -8.76 -13.20
C ARG A 91 -18.99 -7.48 -12.91
N MET A 92 -17.95 -7.55 -12.07
CA MET A 92 -17.02 -6.44 -11.82
C MET A 92 -16.40 -5.95 -13.13
N LYS A 93 -15.86 -6.87 -13.94
CA LYS A 93 -15.31 -6.56 -15.27
C LYS A 93 -16.35 -5.91 -16.18
N GLU A 94 -17.53 -6.48 -16.27
CA GLU A 94 -18.64 -5.98 -17.11
C GLU A 94 -19.12 -4.58 -16.69
N SER A 95 -19.04 -4.26 -15.40
CA SER A 95 -19.37 -2.92 -14.89
C SER A 95 -18.27 -1.86 -15.14
N GLY A 96 -17.13 -2.26 -15.73
CA GLY A 96 -16.02 -1.38 -16.04
C GLY A 96 -15.06 -1.13 -14.88
N LEU A 97 -15.26 -1.79 -13.73
CA LEU A 97 -14.33 -1.73 -12.60
C LEU A 97 -13.05 -2.52 -12.90
N GLN A 98 -11.89 -1.97 -12.55
CA GLN A 98 -10.59 -2.52 -12.92
C GLN A 98 -9.72 -2.93 -11.72
N SER A 99 -10.13 -2.60 -10.50
CA SER A 99 -9.33 -2.84 -9.29
C SER A 99 -10.20 -3.26 -8.11
N PHE A 100 -9.64 -4.08 -7.24
CA PHE A 100 -10.27 -4.52 -5.99
C PHE A 100 -10.11 -3.47 -4.87
N TYR A 101 -9.07 -2.65 -4.97
CA TYR A 101 -8.82 -1.55 -4.05
C TYR A 101 -8.82 -0.23 -4.81
N SER A 102 -9.22 0.82 -4.10
CA SER A 102 -9.26 2.19 -4.61
C SER A 102 -8.89 3.17 -3.51
N THR A 103 -8.64 4.41 -3.90
CA THR A 103 -8.47 5.52 -2.97
C THR A 103 -9.39 6.65 -3.40
N GLN A 104 -10.30 7.06 -2.54
CA GLN A 104 -11.20 8.18 -2.79
C GLN A 104 -11.11 9.19 -1.65
N ASN A 105 -10.92 10.45 -1.99
CA ASN A 105 -10.78 11.56 -1.01
C ASN A 105 -9.70 11.29 0.06
N GLY A 106 -8.61 10.62 -0.32
CA GLY A 106 -7.54 10.27 0.60
C GLY A 106 -7.83 9.07 1.51
N LYS A 107 -8.98 8.41 1.37
CA LYS A 107 -9.32 7.21 2.12
C LYS A 107 -9.14 5.95 1.25
N PRO A 108 -8.41 4.94 1.73
CA PRO A 108 -8.32 3.65 1.05
C PRO A 108 -9.65 2.90 1.18
N GLN A 109 -10.06 2.28 0.08
CA GLN A 109 -11.32 1.56 -0.04
C GLN A 109 -11.11 0.18 -0.65
N PHE A 110 -12.00 -0.75 -0.37
CA PHE A 110 -12.08 -2.06 -1.01
C PHE A 110 -13.42 -2.25 -1.73
N LEU A 111 -13.44 -3.07 -2.75
CA LEU A 111 -14.66 -3.38 -3.51
C LEU A 111 -15.55 -4.35 -2.74
N ASP A 112 -16.82 -3.98 -2.52
CA ASP A 112 -17.84 -4.91 -2.08
C ASP A 112 -18.26 -5.81 -3.27
N SER A 113 -18.02 -7.11 -3.15
CA SER A 113 -18.26 -8.09 -4.21
C SER A 113 -19.75 -8.30 -4.54
N SER A 114 -20.66 -7.95 -3.62
CA SER A 114 -22.10 -8.10 -3.80
C SER A 114 -22.73 -6.91 -4.50
N GLU A 115 -22.34 -5.70 -4.11
CA GLU A 115 -22.90 -4.45 -4.61
C GLU A 115 -22.07 -3.81 -5.72
N LEU A 116 -20.82 -4.26 -5.90
CA LEU A 116 -19.83 -3.69 -6.84
C LEU A 116 -19.62 -2.20 -6.62
N THR A 117 -19.57 -1.81 -5.36
CA THR A 117 -19.26 -0.45 -4.90
C THR A 117 -18.06 -0.46 -3.97
N TYR A 118 -17.31 0.64 -3.93
CA TYR A 118 -16.19 0.75 -3.00
C TYR A 118 -16.68 1.17 -1.61
N ARG A 119 -16.14 0.52 -0.59
CA ARG A 119 -16.36 0.81 0.83
C ARG A 119 -15.06 1.15 1.52
N ASP A 120 -15.10 2.06 2.47
CA ASP A 120 -13.91 2.43 3.26
C ASP A 120 -13.38 1.21 4.02
N LEU A 121 -12.05 1.12 4.12
CA LEU A 121 -11.39 0.06 4.89
C LEU A 121 -11.78 0.17 6.37
N PRO A 122 -12.16 -0.93 7.03
CA PRO A 122 -12.48 -0.94 8.46
C PRO A 122 -11.29 -0.47 9.31
N GLY A 123 -11.56 0.29 10.38
CA GLY A 123 -10.54 0.74 11.33
C GLY A 123 -9.62 1.85 10.81
N GLN A 124 -9.98 2.51 9.72
CA GLN A 124 -9.22 3.64 9.17
C GLN A 124 -9.79 5.01 9.57
N ASP A 125 -10.91 5.07 10.28
CA ASP A 125 -11.58 6.32 10.61
C ASP A 125 -10.72 7.24 11.50
N ASP A 126 -9.84 6.64 12.32
CA ASP A 126 -8.94 7.35 13.23
C ASP A 126 -7.47 7.36 12.74
N ILE A 127 -7.21 6.92 11.50
CA ILE A 127 -5.84 6.85 10.96
C ILE A 127 -5.64 7.95 9.92
N VAL A 128 -4.62 8.78 10.14
CA VAL A 128 -4.15 9.74 9.14
C VAL A 128 -3.17 9.06 8.20
N VAL A 129 -3.51 8.99 6.90
CA VAL A 129 -2.63 8.43 5.87
C VAL A 129 -1.85 9.58 5.23
N LEU A 130 -0.59 9.74 5.65
CA LEU A 130 0.27 10.87 5.26
C LEU A 130 0.51 10.93 3.73
N ASN A 131 0.73 9.80 3.08
CA ASN A 131 0.96 9.71 1.64
C ASN A 131 -0.20 10.26 0.78
N LEU A 132 -1.39 10.36 1.34
CA LEU A 132 -2.60 10.84 0.66
C LEU A 132 -2.85 12.33 0.88
N GLN A 133 -2.12 12.97 1.79
CA GLN A 133 -2.23 14.42 2.04
C GLN A 133 -1.71 15.28 0.87
N GLY A 134 -0.96 14.68 -0.06
CA GLY A 134 -0.36 15.34 -1.22
C GLY A 134 0.83 16.21 -0.82
N SER A 135 1.92 16.11 -1.56
CA SER A 135 3.12 16.94 -1.33
C SER A 135 2.88 18.43 -1.60
N GLU A 136 1.75 18.79 -2.19
CA GLU A 136 1.36 20.19 -2.48
C GLU A 136 0.93 20.96 -1.23
N LYS A 137 0.59 20.27 -0.13
CA LYS A 137 0.20 20.85 1.15
C LYS A 137 1.30 20.79 2.21
N ALA A 138 2.52 20.45 1.82
CA ALA A 138 3.63 20.40 2.77
C ALA A 138 3.98 21.80 3.26
N VAL A 139 3.99 21.98 4.58
CA VAL A 139 4.42 23.23 5.24
C VAL A 139 5.93 23.43 5.08
N TYR A 140 6.68 22.33 5.12
CA TYR A 140 8.13 22.29 4.86
C TYR A 140 8.49 20.94 4.23
N LYS A 141 9.56 20.92 3.42
CA LYS A 141 10.08 19.68 2.80
C LYS A 141 11.56 19.81 2.52
N ASN A 142 12.29 18.72 2.75
CA ASN A 142 13.63 18.52 2.24
C ASN A 142 13.76 17.13 1.57
N ALA A 143 14.97 16.66 1.29
CA ALA A 143 15.19 15.38 0.61
C ALA A 143 14.81 14.15 1.46
N GLU A 144 14.75 14.27 2.79
CA GLU A 144 14.62 13.16 3.73
C GLU A 144 13.42 13.31 4.69
N SER A 145 12.70 14.43 4.64
CA SER A 145 11.55 14.68 5.52
C SER A 145 10.52 15.62 4.91
N VAL A 146 9.26 15.46 5.33
CA VAL A 146 8.14 16.30 4.94
C VAL A 146 7.35 16.69 6.18
N LEU A 147 7.03 17.97 6.34
CA LEU A 147 6.18 18.49 7.41
C LEU A 147 4.78 18.75 6.86
N HIS A 148 3.82 17.99 7.35
CA HIS A 148 2.42 18.06 6.95
C HIS A 148 1.59 18.85 7.96
N ASP A 149 0.62 19.61 7.47
CA ASP A 149 -0.48 20.13 8.27
C ASP A 149 -1.58 19.06 8.37
N LEU A 150 -1.81 18.51 9.57
CA LEU A 150 -2.87 17.52 9.80
C LEU A 150 -4.25 18.12 10.03
N GLY A 151 -4.34 19.44 10.12
CA GLY A 151 -5.52 20.16 10.61
C GLY A 151 -5.49 20.37 12.14
N ASP A 152 -6.49 21.08 12.64
CA ASP A 152 -6.68 21.37 14.07
C ASP A 152 -5.46 21.98 14.78
N GLY A 153 -4.56 22.63 14.01
CA GLY A 153 -3.35 23.25 14.52
C GLY A 153 -2.22 22.26 14.85
N VAL A 154 -2.26 21.05 14.29
CA VAL A 154 -1.25 20.01 14.53
C VAL A 154 -0.41 19.78 13.28
N LEU A 155 0.91 19.82 13.44
CA LEU A 155 1.89 19.45 12.42
C LEU A 155 2.34 17.99 12.58
N CYS A 156 2.66 17.33 11.47
CA CYS A 156 3.31 16.00 11.47
C CYS A 156 4.58 16.02 10.62
N LEU A 157 5.72 15.75 11.24
CA LEU A 157 6.96 15.52 10.53
C LEU A 157 7.08 14.04 10.15
N GLU A 158 7.04 13.78 8.83
CA GLU A 158 7.24 12.46 8.23
C GLU A 158 8.68 12.28 7.79
N PHE A 159 9.29 11.13 8.14
CA PHE A 159 10.59 10.73 7.62
C PHE A 159 10.40 10.02 6.27
N THR A 160 11.18 10.43 5.26
CA THR A 160 11.09 9.91 3.89
C THR A 160 12.44 9.41 3.35
N SER A 161 13.48 9.32 4.21
CA SER A 161 14.75 8.72 3.86
C SER A 161 14.64 7.22 3.66
N LYS A 162 15.62 6.60 3.00
CA LYS A 162 15.65 5.14 2.82
C LYS A 162 15.64 4.43 4.19
N TYR A 163 14.61 3.57 4.41
CA TYR A 163 14.35 2.89 5.69
C TYR A 163 14.14 3.84 6.89
N ASN A 164 13.83 5.09 6.63
CA ASN A 164 13.74 6.14 7.66
C ASN A 164 15.00 6.23 8.54
N ALA A 165 16.18 5.98 7.94
CA ALA A 165 17.46 6.15 8.60
C ALA A 165 17.69 7.64 8.91
N ILE A 166 18.00 7.95 10.17
CA ILE A 166 18.18 9.32 10.65
C ILE A 166 19.53 9.86 10.15
N GLY A 167 19.42 10.76 9.16
CA GLY A 167 20.53 11.48 8.55
C GLY A 167 20.43 12.98 8.80
N GLU A 168 21.27 13.75 8.11
CA GLU A 168 21.34 15.21 8.22
C GLU A 168 20.00 15.86 7.84
N GLY A 169 19.32 15.38 6.79
CA GLY A 169 18.05 15.94 6.34
C GLY A 169 16.93 15.72 7.35
N ILE A 170 16.91 14.57 8.06
CA ILE A 170 15.93 14.34 9.14
C ILE A 170 16.23 15.25 10.33
N LEU A 171 17.51 15.39 10.76
CA LEU A 171 17.88 16.27 11.86
C LEU A 171 17.53 17.74 11.54
N THR A 172 17.83 18.20 10.34
CA THR A 172 17.42 19.53 9.86
C THR A 172 15.90 19.66 9.82
N GLY A 173 15.18 18.61 9.35
CA GLY A 173 13.72 18.58 9.34
C GLY A 173 13.10 18.73 10.73
N ILE A 174 13.67 18.06 11.75
CA ILE A 174 13.23 18.20 13.14
C ILE A 174 13.44 19.64 13.63
N GLN A 175 14.61 20.22 13.40
CA GLN A 175 14.92 21.59 13.84
C GLN A 175 13.99 22.61 13.18
N GLU A 176 13.81 22.53 11.86
CA GLU A 176 12.91 23.43 11.13
C GLU A 176 11.46 23.23 11.54
N SER A 177 11.02 22.01 11.82
CA SER A 177 9.66 21.75 12.27
C SER A 177 9.36 22.37 13.63
N ILE A 178 10.32 22.30 14.56
CA ILE A 178 10.20 22.95 15.87
C ILE A 178 10.11 24.47 15.69
N ARG A 179 11.05 25.06 14.91
CA ARG A 179 11.07 26.49 14.64
C ARG A 179 9.73 26.97 14.02
N ILE A 180 9.22 26.26 13.00
CA ILE A 180 7.95 26.60 12.36
C ILE A 180 6.80 26.49 13.35
N ALA A 181 6.78 25.43 14.17
CA ALA A 181 5.73 25.26 15.16
C ALA A 181 5.67 26.40 16.18
N GLU A 182 6.83 26.84 16.68
CA GLU A 182 6.94 27.95 17.63
C GLU A 182 6.62 29.31 16.99
N ASP A 183 7.26 29.63 15.83
CA ASP A 183 7.10 30.92 15.15
C ASP A 183 5.66 31.17 14.66
N GLN A 184 4.95 30.14 14.26
CA GLN A 184 3.60 30.24 13.70
C GLN A 184 2.50 29.90 14.73
N GLY A 185 2.84 29.52 15.95
CA GLY A 185 1.88 29.26 17.02
C GLY A 185 1.03 28.01 16.83
N TRP A 186 1.61 26.92 16.29
CA TRP A 186 0.96 25.64 16.17
C TRP A 186 0.72 25.00 17.54
N SER A 187 -0.40 24.30 17.69
CA SER A 187 -0.79 23.67 18.96
C SER A 187 0.01 22.41 19.29
N GLY A 188 0.55 21.74 18.28
CA GLY A 188 1.32 20.52 18.47
C GLY A 188 2.16 20.13 17.27
N LEU A 189 3.25 19.38 17.54
CA LEU A 189 4.09 18.74 16.55
C LEU A 189 4.22 17.26 16.88
N VAL A 190 3.86 16.40 15.92
CA VAL A 190 3.99 14.93 15.98
C VAL A 190 5.10 14.50 15.04
N ILE A 191 5.89 13.51 15.42
CA ILE A 191 6.79 12.82 14.52
C ILE A 191 6.16 11.45 14.23
N GLY A 192 5.82 11.18 12.97
CA GLY A 192 5.14 9.96 12.57
C GLY A 192 5.36 9.62 11.11
N ASN A 193 5.10 8.38 10.74
CA ASN A 193 5.10 7.96 9.34
C ASN A 193 4.25 6.71 9.14
N ASN A 194 3.85 6.44 7.89
CA ASN A 194 3.11 5.25 7.50
C ASN A 194 4.02 4.16 6.90
N ALA A 195 5.33 4.26 7.05
CA ALA A 195 6.28 3.28 6.54
C ALA A 195 6.31 2.00 7.40
N GLN A 196 6.87 0.93 6.85
CA GLN A 196 7.02 -0.36 7.54
C GLN A 196 7.80 -0.24 8.86
N ASN A 197 8.79 0.65 8.91
CA ASN A 197 9.57 0.94 10.10
C ASN A 197 9.44 2.42 10.46
N PHE A 198 9.26 2.75 11.74
CA PHE A 198 9.33 4.13 12.19
C PHE A 198 10.71 4.74 11.87
N THR A 199 11.77 4.04 12.23
CA THR A 199 13.16 4.31 11.85
C THR A 199 14.02 3.08 12.09
N VAL A 200 15.10 2.92 11.31
CA VAL A 200 16.16 1.93 11.58
C VAL A 200 17.31 2.51 12.41
N GLY A 201 17.15 3.73 12.94
CA GLY A 201 18.15 4.43 13.71
C GLY A 201 19.07 5.32 12.89
N ALA A 202 20.23 5.70 13.46
CA ALA A 202 21.17 6.62 12.84
C ALA A 202 21.77 6.05 11.54
N ASN A 203 21.97 6.92 10.56
CA ASN A 203 22.71 6.59 9.34
C ASN A 203 24.20 6.45 9.66
N LEU A 204 24.66 5.19 9.81
CA LEU A 204 26.04 4.88 10.21
C LEU A 204 27.08 5.40 9.21
N MET A 205 26.74 5.55 7.93
CA MET A 205 27.66 6.10 6.92
C MET A 205 28.03 7.56 7.22
N LEU A 206 27.11 8.33 7.80
CA LEU A 206 27.37 9.71 8.21
C LEU A 206 28.27 9.77 9.45
N ILE A 207 28.10 8.85 10.40
CA ILE A 207 28.94 8.81 11.63
C ILE A 207 30.39 8.49 11.28
N VAL A 208 30.64 7.67 10.25
CA VAL A 208 32.02 7.31 9.83
C VAL A 208 32.70 8.43 9.05
N MET A 209 31.94 9.37 8.48
CA MET A 209 32.47 10.49 7.69
C MET A 209 32.67 11.78 8.51
N MET A 210 32.28 11.80 9.77
CA MET A 210 32.51 12.88 10.73
C MET A 210 33.83 12.63 11.51
#